data_297ccf3c9203c1000dc89fb7afd6c8e3
#
_entry.id   297ccf3c9203c1000dc89fb7afd6c8e3
#
_cell.length_a   1.000
_cell.length_b   1.000
_cell.length_c   1.000
_cell.angle_alpha   90.00
_cell.angle_beta   90.00
_cell.angle_gamma   90.00
#
_symmetry.space_group_name_H-M   'P 1'
#
loop_
_entity.id
_entity.type
_entity.pdbx_description
1 polymer ?
#
loop_
_entity_poly.entity_id
_entity_poly.type
_entity_poly.pdbx_seq_one_letter_code
_entity_poly.pdbx_strand_id
1 'polypeptide(L)'
;TEQLLLTAPVTITGMVMGKYLAALTLYVGGILISCVNFIPLYIIGAAERAGESDYALTHIGPVTGEIVGSVIAVILLGAALIAVGTLISALTENQLSAAVITVGVIAVMVLLNVFNLLTDSDGQPIIGSYAVRFVISWVSVISRFSAFSQGVFDYSALLYYVSLAFIFLFLTVRVYEKRRWG
;
A
#
# COMPACT_ATOMS: atom_id res chain seq x y z
N THR A 1 29.08 -3.10 2.67
CA THR A 1 28.39 -3.48 3.93
C THR A 1 27.46 -4.69 3.76
N GLU A 2 26.82 -4.92 2.61
CA GLU A 2 25.98 -6.11 2.38
C GLU A 2 26.79 -7.40 2.31
N GLN A 3 28.01 -7.35 1.79
CA GLN A 3 28.89 -8.52 1.71
C GLN A 3 29.30 -9.07 3.09
N LEU A 4 29.44 -8.20 4.09
CA LEU A 4 29.75 -8.58 5.47
C LEU A 4 28.56 -9.28 6.16
N LEU A 5 27.32 -8.90 5.79
CA LEU A 5 26.10 -9.54 6.30
C LEU A 5 25.89 -10.94 5.72
N LEU A 6 26.35 -11.21 4.49
CA LEU A 6 26.27 -12.52 3.86
C LEU A 6 27.27 -13.53 4.43
N THR A 7 28.36 -13.06 5.05
CA THR A 7 29.37 -13.91 5.70
C THR A 7 29.09 -14.15 7.20
N ALA A 8 28.16 -13.40 7.79
CA ALA A 8 27.73 -13.61 9.18
C ALA A 8 26.86 -14.88 9.30
N PRO A 9 26.86 -15.56 10.46
CA PRO A 9 26.03 -16.76 10.70
C PRO A 9 24.54 -16.37 10.94
N VAL A 10 23.98 -15.51 10.10
CA VAL A 10 22.59 -15.07 10.16
C VAL A 10 21.79 -15.75 9.06
N THR A 11 20.57 -16.15 9.34
CA THR A 11 19.66 -16.70 8.35
C THR A 11 19.24 -15.61 7.37
N ILE A 12 19.29 -15.91 6.06
CA ILE A 12 18.89 -14.96 4.99
C ILE A 12 17.46 -14.46 5.22
N THR A 13 16.57 -15.36 5.61
CA THR A 13 15.19 -15.05 5.93
C THR A 13 15.09 -14.01 7.06
N GLY A 14 15.89 -14.19 8.13
CA GLY A 14 15.93 -13.24 9.25
C GLY A 14 16.40 -11.85 8.82
N MET A 15 17.39 -11.77 7.93
CA MET A 15 17.89 -10.51 7.38
C MET A 15 16.83 -9.80 6.53
N VAL A 16 16.16 -10.51 5.63
CA VAL A 16 15.09 -9.95 4.77
C VAL A 16 13.91 -9.48 5.63
N MET A 17 13.46 -10.31 6.58
CA MET A 17 12.37 -9.95 7.48
C MET A 17 12.72 -8.77 8.38
N GLY A 18 13.96 -8.69 8.86
CA GLY A 18 14.45 -7.55 9.64
C GLY A 18 14.40 -6.24 8.85
N LYS A 19 14.89 -6.23 7.61
CA LYS A 19 14.82 -5.07 6.72
C LYS A 19 13.36 -4.65 6.44
N TYR A 20 12.51 -5.62 6.14
CA TYR A 20 11.09 -5.38 5.86
C TYR A 20 10.36 -4.81 7.07
N LEU A 21 10.52 -5.43 8.24
CA LEU A 21 9.87 -4.99 9.48
C LEU A 21 10.37 -3.61 9.93
N ALA A 22 11.66 -3.31 9.75
CA ALA A 22 12.19 -1.98 10.05
C ALA A 22 11.55 -0.90 9.17
N ALA A 23 11.42 -1.14 7.87
CA ALA A 23 10.74 -0.22 6.96
C ALA A 23 9.24 -0.10 7.28
N LEU A 24 8.59 -1.21 7.60
CA LEU A 24 7.17 -1.25 7.97
C LEU A 24 6.90 -0.50 9.27
N THR A 25 7.74 -0.64 10.29
CA THR A 25 7.58 0.09 11.57
C THR A 25 7.73 1.59 11.40
N LEU A 26 8.69 2.05 10.59
CA LEU A 26 8.84 3.47 10.25
C LEU A 26 7.61 4.00 9.50
N TYR A 27 7.10 3.24 8.55
CA TYR A 27 5.92 3.60 7.77
C TYR A 27 4.66 3.70 8.65
N VAL A 28 4.39 2.66 9.44
CA VAL A 28 3.24 2.64 10.36
C VAL A 28 3.36 3.74 11.42
N GLY A 29 4.55 3.95 11.96
CA GLY A 29 4.82 5.05 12.89
C GLY A 29 4.50 6.42 12.30
N GLY A 30 4.89 6.67 11.05
CA GLY A 30 4.54 7.89 10.33
C GLY A 30 3.03 8.08 10.14
N ILE A 31 2.31 7.01 9.78
CA ILE A 31 0.84 7.04 9.66
C ILE A 31 0.18 7.33 11.00
N LEU A 32 0.61 6.66 12.08
CA LEU A 32 0.06 6.89 13.42
C LEU A 32 0.26 8.33 13.89
N ILE A 33 1.43 8.91 13.63
CA ILE A 33 1.68 10.33 13.90
C ILE A 33 0.75 11.20 13.06
N SER A 34 0.56 10.88 11.79
CA SER A 34 -0.36 11.60 10.90
C SER A 34 -1.81 11.54 11.37
N CYS A 35 -2.23 10.46 12.05
CA CYS A 35 -3.57 10.33 12.61
C CYS A 35 -3.89 11.40 13.68
N VAL A 36 -2.88 12.03 14.29
CA VAL A 36 -3.07 13.14 15.22
C VAL A 36 -3.82 14.31 14.55
N ASN A 37 -3.68 14.49 13.23
CA ASN A 37 -4.39 15.53 12.48
C ASN A 37 -5.93 15.33 12.45
N PHE A 38 -6.44 14.14 12.78
CA PHE A 38 -7.87 13.92 12.87
C PHE A 38 -8.48 14.48 14.18
N ILE A 39 -7.67 14.70 15.23
CA ILE A 39 -8.15 15.22 16.52
C ILE A 39 -8.85 16.58 16.38
N PRO A 40 -8.25 17.59 15.72
CA PRO A 40 -8.93 18.87 15.49
C PRO A 40 -10.25 18.73 14.71
N LEU A 41 -10.29 17.84 13.71
CA LEU A 41 -11.49 17.59 12.91
C LEU A 41 -12.65 17.02 13.75
N TYR A 42 -12.35 16.12 14.70
CA TYR A 42 -13.34 15.61 15.65
C TYR A 42 -13.84 16.67 16.61
N ILE A 43 -12.95 17.55 17.11
CA ILE A 43 -13.28 18.62 18.06
C ILE A 43 -14.19 19.64 17.36
N ILE A 44 -13.85 20.11 16.17
CA ILE A 44 -14.63 21.09 15.40
C ILE A 44 -15.99 20.47 15.01
N GLY A 45 -16.01 19.27 14.47
CA GLY A 45 -17.26 18.61 14.10
C GLY A 45 -18.18 18.32 15.31
N ALA A 46 -17.63 18.10 16.51
CA ALA A 46 -18.41 17.96 17.73
C ALA A 46 -18.99 19.31 18.20
N ALA A 47 -18.23 20.40 18.08
CA ALA A 47 -18.68 21.73 18.45
C ALA A 47 -19.81 22.22 17.54
N GLU A 48 -19.70 22.02 16.24
CA GLU A 48 -20.74 22.37 15.27
C GLU A 48 -22.03 21.57 15.49
N ARG A 49 -21.93 20.26 15.75
CA ARG A 49 -23.10 19.42 16.08
C ARG A 49 -23.81 19.83 17.34
N ALA A 50 -23.10 20.33 18.35
CA ALA A 50 -23.69 20.76 19.61
C ALA A 50 -24.52 22.07 19.51
N GLY A 51 -24.24 22.89 18.47
CA GLY A 51 -24.95 24.15 18.22
C GLY A 51 -26.17 24.03 17.31
N GLU A 52 -26.41 22.90 16.68
CA GLU A 52 -27.40 22.74 15.60
C GLU A 52 -28.55 21.80 16.02
N SER A 53 -29.78 22.25 15.81
CA SER A 53 -30.99 21.46 16.09
C SER A 53 -31.55 20.72 14.86
N ASP A 54 -31.00 20.97 13.67
CA ASP A 54 -31.45 20.34 12.42
C ASP A 54 -30.82 18.96 12.23
N TYR A 55 -31.63 17.93 12.01
CA TYR A 55 -31.23 16.55 11.84
C TYR A 55 -30.25 16.35 10.69
N ALA A 56 -30.37 17.17 9.63
CA ALA A 56 -29.45 17.12 8.48
C ALA A 56 -28.01 17.53 8.83
N LEU A 57 -27.84 18.41 9.82
CA LEU A 57 -26.55 18.97 10.23
C LEU A 57 -25.89 18.22 11.40
N THR A 58 -26.63 17.31 12.06
CA THR A 58 -26.08 16.45 13.13
C THR A 58 -25.06 15.42 12.62
N HIS A 59 -24.97 15.27 11.29
CA HIS A 59 -24.00 14.35 10.63
C HIS A 59 -22.74 15.06 10.11
N ILE A 60 -22.53 16.33 10.50
CA ILE A 60 -21.29 17.06 10.16
C ILE A 60 -20.14 16.48 10.97
N GLY A 61 -19.06 16.15 10.27
CA GLY A 61 -17.82 15.66 10.88
C GLY A 61 -17.35 14.32 10.31
N PRO A 62 -16.15 13.90 10.66
CA PRO A 62 -15.54 12.70 10.10
C PRO A 62 -16.29 11.44 10.56
N VAL A 63 -16.58 10.55 9.62
CA VAL A 63 -17.16 9.23 9.89
C VAL A 63 -16.03 8.29 10.38
N THR A 64 -16.12 7.87 11.63
CA THR A 64 -15.07 7.05 12.28
C THR A 64 -14.78 5.77 11.51
N GLY A 65 -15.80 5.12 10.95
CA GLY A 65 -15.65 3.89 10.16
C GLY A 65 -14.80 4.08 8.90
N GLU A 66 -15.03 5.18 8.19
CA GLU A 66 -14.27 5.51 6.97
C GLU A 66 -12.80 5.85 7.28
N ILE A 67 -12.55 6.56 8.39
CA ILE A 67 -11.19 6.89 8.82
C ILE A 67 -10.43 5.62 9.20
N VAL A 68 -11.01 4.78 10.05
CA VAL A 68 -10.37 3.52 10.49
C VAL A 68 -10.14 2.60 9.28
N GLY A 69 -11.13 2.45 8.41
CA GLY A 69 -11.02 1.69 7.18
C GLY A 69 -9.88 2.20 6.28
N SER A 70 -9.83 3.52 6.07
CA SER A 70 -8.78 4.16 5.26
C SER A 70 -7.39 3.98 5.85
N VAL A 71 -7.23 4.12 7.17
CA VAL A 71 -5.94 3.91 7.86
C VAL A 71 -5.46 2.47 7.70
N ILE A 72 -6.34 1.49 7.89
CA ILE A 72 -6.02 0.07 7.70
C ILE A 72 -5.62 -0.19 6.24
N ALA A 73 -6.38 0.35 5.29
CA ALA A 73 -6.09 0.19 3.87
C ALA A 73 -4.73 0.78 3.48
N VAL A 74 -4.41 1.98 3.97
CA VAL A 74 -3.11 2.63 3.72
C VAL A 74 -1.96 1.80 4.31
N ILE A 75 -2.12 1.25 5.51
CA ILE A 75 -1.11 0.38 6.14
C ILE A 75 -0.89 -0.89 5.29
N LEU A 76 -1.95 -1.55 4.85
CA LEU A 76 -1.88 -2.76 4.03
C LEU A 76 -1.26 -2.48 2.65
N LEU A 77 -1.69 -1.39 2.01
CA LEU A 77 -1.13 -0.93 0.74
C LEU A 77 0.39 -0.68 0.87
N GLY A 78 0.80 0.06 1.90
CA GLY A 78 2.21 0.36 2.12
C GLY A 78 3.02 -0.88 2.46
N ALA A 79 2.47 -1.82 3.24
CA ALA A 79 3.13 -3.10 3.51
C ALA A 79 3.42 -3.88 2.22
N ALA A 80 2.47 -3.92 1.28
CA ALA A 80 2.66 -4.55 -0.03
C ALA A 80 3.71 -3.80 -0.88
N LEU A 81 3.65 -2.47 -0.94
CA LEU A 81 4.61 -1.67 -1.70
C LEU A 81 6.03 -1.73 -1.11
N ILE A 82 6.18 -1.78 0.21
CA ILE A 82 7.48 -2.00 0.88
C ILE A 82 8.05 -3.37 0.49
N ALA A 83 7.22 -4.41 0.40
CA ALA A 83 7.67 -5.74 -0.04
C ALA A 83 8.17 -5.72 -1.50
N VAL A 84 7.48 -5.00 -2.40
CA VAL A 84 7.96 -4.76 -3.78
C VAL A 84 9.31 -4.04 -3.77
N GLY A 85 9.43 -2.97 -2.99
CA GLY A 85 10.67 -2.20 -2.87
C GLY A 85 11.84 -3.02 -2.32
N THR A 86 11.59 -3.93 -1.35
CA THR A 86 12.62 -4.83 -0.83
C THR A 86 13.11 -5.82 -1.89
N LEU A 87 12.22 -6.33 -2.76
CA LEU A 87 12.60 -7.18 -3.88
C LEU A 87 13.47 -6.41 -4.88
N ILE A 88 13.07 -5.21 -5.28
CA ILE A 88 13.81 -4.37 -6.22
C ILE A 88 15.19 -4.05 -5.65
N SER A 89 15.27 -3.72 -4.38
CA SER A 89 16.53 -3.49 -3.66
C SER A 89 17.43 -4.72 -3.65
N ALA A 90 16.85 -5.93 -3.58
CA ALA A 90 17.61 -7.17 -3.65
C ALA A 90 18.14 -7.48 -5.07
N LEU A 91 17.47 -7.01 -6.11
CA LEU A 91 17.86 -7.22 -7.51
C LEU A 91 18.91 -6.21 -7.99
N THR A 92 19.04 -5.08 -7.34
CA THR A 92 19.92 -3.97 -7.73
C THR A 92 21.17 -3.91 -6.83
N GLU A 93 22.30 -3.53 -7.41
CA GLU A 93 23.56 -3.37 -6.68
C GLU A 93 23.74 -1.96 -6.11
N ASN A 94 23.04 -0.97 -6.70
CA ASN A 94 23.16 0.42 -6.34
C ASN A 94 21.84 0.92 -5.70
N GLN A 95 21.95 1.53 -4.54
CA GLN A 95 20.81 2.06 -3.78
C GLN A 95 20.02 3.13 -4.56
N LEU A 96 20.70 3.97 -5.33
CA LEU A 96 20.05 4.99 -6.15
C LEU A 96 19.22 4.35 -7.27
N SER A 97 19.78 3.36 -7.95
CA SER A 97 19.06 2.61 -8.99
C SER A 97 17.84 1.88 -8.41
N ALA A 98 17.96 1.28 -7.23
CA ALA A 98 16.85 0.64 -6.53
C ALA A 98 15.70 1.63 -6.28
N ALA A 99 16.02 2.83 -5.78
CA ALA A 99 15.02 3.86 -5.51
C ALA A 99 14.31 4.31 -6.79
N VAL A 100 15.06 4.60 -7.86
CA VAL A 100 14.48 5.05 -9.14
C VAL A 100 13.59 3.97 -9.76
N ILE A 101 14.03 2.72 -9.77
CA ILE A 101 13.24 1.60 -10.30
C ILE A 101 11.97 1.40 -9.46
N THR A 102 12.07 1.47 -8.13
CA THR A 102 10.90 1.33 -7.24
C THR A 102 9.87 2.41 -7.51
N VAL A 103 10.28 3.67 -7.61
CA VAL A 103 9.40 4.80 -7.95
C VAL A 103 8.78 4.58 -9.35
N GLY A 104 9.58 4.14 -10.32
CA GLY A 104 9.10 3.82 -11.67
C GLY A 104 8.02 2.73 -11.68
N VAL A 105 8.24 1.64 -10.94
CA VAL A 105 7.26 0.53 -10.83
C VAL A 105 5.96 1.02 -10.18
N ILE A 106 6.06 1.79 -9.10
CA ILE A 106 4.88 2.36 -8.42
C ILE A 106 4.14 3.31 -9.38
N ALA A 107 4.87 4.18 -10.08
CA ALA A 107 4.28 5.10 -11.05
C ALA A 107 3.51 4.35 -12.17
N VAL A 108 4.09 3.28 -12.70
CA VAL A 108 3.41 2.43 -13.70
C VAL A 108 2.15 1.79 -13.12
N MET A 109 2.18 1.28 -11.89
CA MET A 109 1.00 0.72 -11.22
C MET A 109 -0.11 1.77 -11.06
N VAL A 110 0.24 3.00 -10.70
CA VAL A 110 -0.72 4.12 -10.59
C VAL A 110 -1.30 4.48 -11.95
N LEU A 111 -0.46 4.62 -12.98
CA LEU A 111 -0.89 4.94 -14.34
C LEU A 111 -1.83 3.88 -14.91
N LEU A 112 -1.52 2.59 -14.74
CA LEU A 112 -2.40 1.50 -15.17
C LEU A 112 -3.78 1.57 -14.49
N ASN A 113 -3.83 1.96 -13.21
CA ASN A 113 -5.10 2.18 -12.53
C ASN A 113 -5.88 3.34 -13.14
N VAL A 114 -5.22 4.47 -13.39
CA VAL A 114 -5.84 5.65 -14.03
C VAL A 114 -6.39 5.28 -15.41
N PHE A 115 -5.63 4.57 -16.24
CA PHE A 115 -6.10 4.13 -17.55
C PHE A 115 -7.33 3.21 -17.48
N ASN A 116 -7.43 2.39 -16.44
CA ASN A 116 -8.60 1.52 -16.26
C ASN A 116 -9.87 2.29 -15.83
N LEU A 117 -9.71 3.48 -15.26
CA LEU A 117 -10.80 4.37 -14.84
C LEU A 117 -11.24 5.33 -15.93
N LEU A 118 -10.41 5.54 -16.98
CA LEU A 118 -10.73 6.45 -18.05
C LEU A 118 -11.87 5.88 -18.93
N THR A 119 -12.88 6.71 -19.13
CA THR A 119 -14.02 6.45 -20.02
C THR A 119 -13.99 7.46 -21.18
N ASP A 120 -14.47 7.03 -22.35
CA ASP A 120 -14.65 7.91 -23.50
C ASP A 120 -15.85 8.84 -23.30
N SER A 121 -16.02 9.83 -24.17
CA SER A 121 -17.15 10.78 -24.18
C SER A 121 -18.52 10.10 -24.14
N ASP A 122 -18.62 8.88 -24.62
CA ASP A 122 -19.84 8.05 -24.63
C ASP A 122 -20.00 7.19 -23.35
N GLY A 123 -19.16 7.40 -22.32
CA GLY A 123 -19.18 6.65 -21.07
C GLY A 123 -18.65 5.21 -21.18
N GLN A 124 -18.10 4.85 -22.36
CA GLN A 124 -17.50 3.53 -22.56
C GLN A 124 -16.03 3.54 -22.10
N PRO A 125 -15.54 2.43 -21.51
CA PRO A 125 -14.15 2.35 -21.12
C PRO A 125 -13.24 2.37 -22.35
N ILE A 126 -12.18 3.17 -22.31
CA ILE A 126 -11.20 3.31 -23.41
C ILE A 126 -10.57 1.96 -23.76
N ILE A 127 -10.36 1.09 -22.75
CA ILE A 127 -9.89 -0.27 -22.98
C ILE A 127 -11.10 -1.15 -23.28
N GLY A 128 -11.39 -1.41 -24.56
CA GLY A 128 -12.53 -2.20 -25.00
C GLY A 128 -12.46 -3.69 -24.67
N SER A 129 -11.26 -4.25 -24.37
CA SER A 129 -11.10 -5.66 -24.04
C SER A 129 -11.37 -5.92 -22.57
N TYR A 130 -12.41 -6.69 -22.25
CA TYR A 130 -12.74 -7.11 -20.89
C TYR A 130 -11.59 -7.87 -20.22
N ALA A 131 -10.90 -8.76 -20.95
CA ALA A 131 -9.78 -9.54 -20.42
C ALA A 131 -8.60 -8.65 -19.97
N VAL A 132 -8.26 -7.63 -20.76
CA VAL A 132 -7.18 -6.69 -20.43
C VAL A 132 -7.55 -5.86 -19.20
N ARG A 133 -8.78 -5.36 -19.12
CA ARG A 133 -9.28 -4.62 -17.96
C ARG A 133 -9.29 -5.49 -16.69
N PHE A 134 -9.69 -6.75 -16.82
CA PHE A 134 -9.68 -7.69 -15.70
C PHE A 134 -8.27 -7.91 -15.17
N VAL A 135 -7.28 -8.13 -16.05
CA VAL A 135 -5.87 -8.29 -15.66
C VAL A 135 -5.34 -7.01 -14.99
N ILE A 136 -5.60 -5.83 -15.59
CA ILE A 136 -5.17 -4.54 -15.01
C ILE A 136 -5.81 -4.32 -13.64
N SER A 137 -7.11 -4.58 -13.48
CA SER A 137 -7.80 -4.42 -12.20
C SER A 137 -7.30 -5.44 -11.16
N TRP A 138 -6.88 -6.61 -11.61
CA TRP A 138 -6.33 -7.66 -10.73
C TRP A 138 -4.92 -7.30 -10.22
N VAL A 139 -4.09 -6.72 -11.09
CA VAL A 139 -2.74 -6.23 -10.76
C VAL A 139 -2.79 -4.90 -10.00
N SER A 140 -3.87 -4.12 -10.16
CA SER A 140 -3.99 -2.81 -9.54
C SER A 140 -4.18 -2.91 -8.03
N VAL A 141 -3.13 -2.60 -7.32
CA VAL A 141 -3.11 -2.53 -5.85
C VAL A 141 -4.05 -1.42 -5.33
N ILE A 142 -4.23 -0.35 -6.12
CA ILE A 142 -5.02 0.84 -5.74
C ILE A 142 -6.53 0.61 -5.89
N SER A 143 -6.97 -0.19 -6.86
CA SER A 143 -8.41 -0.41 -7.10
C SER A 143 -9.14 -1.02 -5.91
N ARG A 144 -8.43 -1.78 -5.08
CA ARG A 144 -8.98 -2.43 -3.87
C ARG A 144 -9.02 -1.51 -2.64
N PHE A 145 -8.40 -0.33 -2.74
CA PHE A 145 -8.43 0.67 -1.68
C PHE A 145 -9.81 1.30 -1.50
N SER A 146 -10.58 1.44 -2.59
CA SER A 146 -11.86 2.15 -2.58
C SER A 146 -12.90 1.54 -1.63
N ALA A 147 -12.93 0.20 -1.47
CA ALA A 147 -13.85 -0.45 -0.54
C ALA A 147 -13.59 -0.04 0.92
N PHE A 148 -12.33 0.00 1.31
CA PHE A 148 -11.94 0.41 2.66
C PHE A 148 -12.19 1.90 2.92
N SER A 149 -12.00 2.77 1.92
CA SER A 149 -12.25 4.20 2.06
C SER A 149 -13.73 4.53 2.30
N GLN A 150 -14.63 3.61 1.96
CA GLN A 150 -16.07 3.71 2.23
C GLN A 150 -16.47 3.05 3.57
N GLY A 151 -15.49 2.67 4.40
CA GLY A 151 -15.75 2.02 5.69
C GLY A 151 -16.20 0.56 5.58
N VAL A 152 -16.15 -0.04 4.37
CA VAL A 152 -16.49 -1.46 4.14
C VAL A 152 -15.24 -2.30 4.33
N PHE A 153 -15.28 -3.24 5.28
CA PHE A 153 -14.18 -4.15 5.54
C PHE A 153 -14.21 -5.31 4.55
N ASP A 154 -13.36 -5.25 3.51
CA ASP A 154 -13.27 -6.29 2.49
C ASP A 154 -12.12 -7.26 2.80
N TYR A 155 -12.49 -8.48 3.23
CA TYR A 155 -11.54 -9.58 3.48
C TYR A 155 -10.76 -10.00 2.23
N SER A 156 -11.35 -9.87 1.04
CA SER A 156 -10.70 -10.20 -0.22
C SER A 156 -9.51 -9.28 -0.48
N ALA A 157 -9.68 -7.99 -0.25
CA ALA A 157 -8.61 -7.01 -0.39
C ALA A 157 -7.51 -7.21 0.67
N LEU A 158 -7.86 -7.54 1.91
CA LEU A 158 -6.88 -7.87 2.95
C LEU A 158 -6.01 -9.06 2.56
N LEU A 159 -6.64 -10.17 2.16
CA LEU A 159 -5.94 -11.37 1.71
C LEU A 159 -5.04 -11.08 0.50
N TYR A 160 -5.50 -10.24 -0.42
CA TYR A 160 -4.72 -9.82 -1.58
C TYR A 160 -3.43 -9.10 -1.18
N TYR A 161 -3.50 -8.09 -0.31
CA TYR A 161 -2.31 -7.35 0.13
C TYR A 161 -1.32 -8.23 0.92
N VAL A 162 -1.83 -9.10 1.80
CA VAL A 162 -0.99 -10.02 2.58
C VAL A 162 -0.33 -11.05 1.66
N SER A 163 -1.06 -11.64 0.72
CA SER A 163 -0.51 -12.61 -0.23
C SER A 163 0.53 -11.97 -1.14
N LEU A 164 0.29 -10.75 -1.61
CA LEU A 164 1.22 -9.99 -2.43
C LEU A 164 2.53 -9.74 -1.67
N ALA A 165 2.45 -9.24 -0.44
CA ALA A 165 3.62 -9.00 0.40
C ALA A 165 4.40 -10.30 0.64
N PHE A 166 3.71 -11.41 0.93
CA PHE A 166 4.34 -12.71 1.15
C PHE A 166 5.09 -13.21 -0.09
N ILE A 167 4.48 -13.12 -1.29
CA ILE A 167 5.10 -13.52 -2.55
C ILE A 167 6.38 -12.73 -2.81
N PHE A 168 6.33 -11.41 -2.68
CA PHE A 168 7.50 -10.55 -2.92
C PHE A 168 8.62 -10.78 -1.90
N LEU A 169 8.29 -10.99 -0.63
CA LEU A 169 9.27 -11.33 0.40
C LEU A 169 9.89 -12.72 0.15
N PHE A 170 9.09 -13.71 -0.24
CA PHE A 170 9.60 -15.02 -0.61
C PHE A 170 10.57 -14.95 -1.79
N LEU A 171 10.22 -14.20 -2.84
CA LEU A 171 11.11 -13.98 -3.99
C LEU A 171 12.39 -13.26 -3.56
N THR A 172 12.29 -12.29 -2.65
CA THR A 172 13.46 -11.58 -2.11
C THR A 172 14.44 -12.55 -1.43
N VAL A 173 13.92 -13.47 -0.61
CA VAL A 173 14.74 -14.51 0.05
C VAL A 173 15.42 -15.38 -1.01
N ARG A 174 14.72 -15.80 -2.07
CA ARG A 174 15.27 -16.61 -3.15
C ARG A 174 16.38 -15.90 -3.94
N VAL A 175 16.24 -14.59 -4.16
CA VAL A 175 17.28 -13.78 -4.81
C VAL A 175 18.55 -13.76 -3.98
N TYR A 176 18.44 -13.54 -2.66
CA TYR A 176 19.61 -13.55 -1.77
C TYR A 176 20.23 -14.97 -1.63
N GLU A 177 19.41 -16.01 -1.57
CA GLU A 177 19.91 -17.39 -1.57
C GLU A 177 20.75 -17.67 -2.83
N LYS A 178 20.23 -17.31 -4.01
CA LYS A 178 20.95 -17.49 -5.27
C LYS A 178 22.28 -16.73 -5.29
N ARG A 179 22.33 -15.51 -4.76
CA ARG A 179 23.59 -14.74 -4.67
C ARG A 179 24.61 -15.31 -3.70
N ARG A 180 24.16 -16.10 -2.71
CA ARG A 180 25.05 -16.75 -1.73
C ARG A 180 25.69 -18.03 -2.27
N TRP A 181 25.01 -18.73 -3.18
CA TRP A 181 25.44 -20.03 -3.70
C TRP A 181 26.04 -19.97 -5.12
N GLY A 182 25.90 -18.85 -5.82
CA GLY A 182 26.44 -18.58 -7.15
C GLY A 182 27.66 -17.68 -7.11
#